data_387047f2cd63c720e39db4ded3fe3a2e
#
_entry.id   387047f2cd63c720e39db4ded3fe3a2e
#
_cell.length_a   1.000
_cell.length_b   1.000
_cell.length_c   1.000
_cell.angle_alpha   90.00
_cell.angle_beta   90.00
_cell.angle_gamma   90.00
#
_symmetry.space_group_name_H-M   'P 1'
#
loop_
_entity.id
_entity.type
_entity.pdbx_description
1 polymer ?
#
loop_
_entity_poly.entity_id
_entity_poly.type
_entity_poly.pdbx_seq_one_letter_code
_entity_poly.pdbx_strand_id
1 'polypeptide(L)'
;KVSIEGSELVDCNQVYEFTDDILNEDCILGMKKIPDDSIDIIICDPPYNIGKDFGNNSDKQEMDTYLKWCDEWISECVRILKYDGTLFIYGFSEILSFIRVRISINVRWIIWHYTNKVTPSLNFWQRTHESILCCYKDKPHFNRDEVREPYTEGYLKNAAGKVRKGTKGRFGNKETVYNAHKNGALPRDVIKISALAGGAGKKERVDHPTQKPLELCEKLIKS
;
A
#
# COMPACT_ATOMS: atom_id res chain seq x y z
N LYS A 1 -0.91 -52.41 17.01
CA LYS A 1 -0.07 -51.88 15.88
C LYS A 1 -1.03 -51.39 14.83
N VAL A 2 -1.20 -50.10 14.72
CA VAL A 2 -1.82 -49.44 13.56
C VAL A 2 -0.71 -48.63 12.90
N SER A 3 -0.30 -49.07 11.72
CA SER A 3 0.63 -48.37 10.85
C SER A 3 -0.15 -47.24 10.17
N ILE A 4 0.25 -46.00 10.37
CA ILE A 4 -0.14 -44.85 9.57
C ILE A 4 0.94 -44.72 8.49
N GLU A 5 0.63 -45.20 7.28
CA GLU A 5 1.39 -44.91 6.06
C GLU A 5 0.97 -43.57 5.52
N GLY A 6 1.94 -42.75 5.11
CA GLY A 6 1.71 -41.58 4.23
C GLY A 6 1.74 -40.23 4.89
N SER A 7 2.75 -39.87 5.67
CA SER A 7 3.18 -38.47 5.80
C SER A 7 4.39 -38.27 4.90
N GLU A 8 4.19 -37.76 3.71
CA GLU A 8 5.28 -37.12 2.95
C GLU A 8 5.83 -36.01 3.81
N LEU A 9 7.05 -36.18 4.30
CA LEU A 9 7.84 -35.13 4.92
C LEU A 9 8.09 -34.10 3.82
N VAL A 10 7.40 -32.97 3.90
CA VAL A 10 7.70 -31.80 3.06
C VAL A 10 9.13 -31.41 3.40
N ASP A 11 10.03 -31.55 2.44
CA ASP A 11 11.42 -31.14 2.55
C ASP A 11 11.48 -29.63 2.72
N CYS A 12 11.79 -29.18 3.94
CA CYS A 12 11.88 -27.76 4.31
C CYS A 12 13.03 -27.01 3.60
N ASN A 13 13.77 -27.67 2.70
CA ASN A 13 14.88 -27.09 1.95
C ASN A 13 14.55 -26.75 0.49
N GLN A 14 13.33 -26.94 0.03
CA GLN A 14 12.92 -26.36 -1.25
C GLN A 14 12.72 -24.84 -1.06
N VAL A 15 13.80 -24.10 -1.25
CA VAL A 15 13.73 -22.66 -1.52
C VAL A 15 13.02 -22.53 -2.87
N TYR A 16 11.73 -22.22 -2.84
CA TYR A 16 11.00 -21.86 -4.04
C TYR A 16 11.60 -20.52 -4.53
N GLU A 17 12.43 -20.56 -5.56
CA GLU A 17 12.82 -19.37 -6.31
C GLU A 17 11.58 -18.87 -7.08
N PHE A 18 10.72 -18.11 -6.42
CA PHE A 18 9.65 -17.34 -7.06
C PHE A 18 10.23 -16.06 -7.68
N THR A 19 11.00 -16.20 -8.73
CA THR A 19 11.48 -15.07 -9.51
C THR A 19 10.61 -14.93 -10.76
N ASP A 20 9.97 -13.75 -10.93
CA ASP A 20 9.18 -13.37 -12.11
C ASP A 20 8.03 -14.33 -12.45
N ASP A 21 7.37 -14.89 -11.44
CA ASP A 21 6.29 -15.85 -11.62
C ASP A 21 4.90 -15.25 -11.36
N ILE A 22 3.87 -15.77 -12.03
CA ILE A 22 2.47 -15.39 -11.84
C ILE A 22 1.70 -16.63 -11.39
N LEU A 23 1.26 -16.61 -10.13
CA LEU A 23 0.43 -17.68 -9.57
C LEU A 23 -1.06 -17.39 -9.80
N ASN A 24 -1.71 -18.16 -10.67
CA ASN A 24 -3.15 -18.05 -10.91
C ASN A 24 -3.92 -19.02 -9.99
N GLU A 25 -3.97 -18.68 -8.70
CA GLU A 25 -4.63 -19.47 -7.67
C GLU A 25 -5.20 -18.58 -6.55
N ASP A 26 -5.90 -19.18 -5.60
CA ASP A 26 -6.33 -18.48 -4.38
C ASP A 26 -5.11 -17.93 -3.62
N CYS A 27 -5.16 -16.64 -3.25
CA CYS A 27 -4.01 -15.96 -2.66
C CYS A 27 -3.57 -16.56 -1.31
N ILE A 28 -4.51 -17.06 -0.50
CA ILE A 28 -4.20 -17.69 0.79
C ILE A 28 -3.47 -19.00 0.56
N LEU A 29 -3.94 -19.81 -0.40
CA LEU A 29 -3.27 -21.06 -0.76
C LEU A 29 -1.88 -20.81 -1.37
N GLY A 30 -1.77 -19.79 -2.22
CA GLY A 30 -0.48 -19.38 -2.80
C GLY A 30 0.51 -18.92 -1.73
N MET A 31 0.09 -18.06 -0.81
CA MET A 31 0.95 -17.57 0.26
C MET A 31 1.42 -18.66 1.21
N LYS A 32 0.64 -19.73 1.45
CA LYS A 32 1.07 -20.88 2.27
C LYS A 32 2.30 -21.60 1.73
N LYS A 33 2.62 -21.45 0.45
CA LYS A 33 3.81 -22.00 -0.18
C LYS A 33 5.06 -21.15 0.03
N ILE A 34 4.88 -19.90 0.48
CA ILE A 34 5.95 -18.93 0.69
C ILE A 34 6.47 -19.06 2.13
N PRO A 35 7.79 -19.13 2.34
CA PRO A 35 8.39 -19.21 3.68
C PRO A 35 8.05 -17.98 4.55
N ASP A 36 8.07 -18.16 5.86
CA ASP A 36 7.96 -17.07 6.83
C ASP A 36 9.10 -16.07 6.63
N ASP A 37 8.83 -14.79 6.91
CA ASP A 37 9.82 -13.71 6.92
C ASP A 37 10.71 -13.66 5.65
N SER A 38 10.13 -13.90 4.47
CA SER A 38 10.88 -14.01 3.21
C SER A 38 10.63 -12.87 2.22
N ILE A 39 9.55 -12.11 2.35
CA ILE A 39 9.12 -11.08 1.39
C ILE A 39 9.42 -9.68 1.92
N ASP A 40 10.11 -8.87 1.12
CA ASP A 40 10.47 -7.50 1.47
C ASP A 40 9.29 -6.54 1.34
N ILE A 41 8.53 -6.65 0.24
CA ILE A 41 7.39 -5.76 -0.06
C ILE A 41 6.19 -6.59 -0.52
N ILE A 42 5.04 -6.33 0.08
CA ILE A 42 3.76 -6.89 -0.33
C ILE A 42 2.83 -5.74 -0.72
N ILE A 43 2.21 -5.81 -1.89
CA ILE A 43 1.18 -4.85 -2.33
C ILE A 43 -0.11 -5.61 -2.58
N CYS A 44 -1.14 -5.31 -1.79
CA CYS A 44 -2.45 -5.93 -1.87
C CYS A 44 -3.49 -4.93 -2.38
N ASP A 45 -4.22 -5.31 -3.42
CA ASP A 45 -5.42 -4.62 -3.92
C ASP A 45 -6.61 -5.58 -3.85
N PRO A 46 -7.12 -5.88 -2.64
CA PRO A 46 -8.19 -6.85 -2.45
C PRO A 46 -9.52 -6.30 -2.98
N PRO A 47 -10.54 -7.13 -3.20
CA PRO A 47 -11.92 -6.68 -3.37
C PRO A 47 -12.35 -5.78 -2.20
N TYR A 48 -13.06 -4.66 -2.46
CA TYR A 48 -13.42 -3.68 -1.42
C TYR A 48 -14.78 -3.93 -0.79
N ASN A 49 -15.46 -4.98 -1.19
CA ASN A 49 -16.83 -5.33 -0.76
C ASN A 49 -17.86 -4.23 -1.06
N ILE A 50 -17.71 -3.55 -2.20
CA ILE A 50 -18.57 -2.45 -2.64
C ILE A 50 -19.55 -2.84 -3.74
N GLY A 51 -19.60 -4.11 -4.11
CA GLY A 51 -20.46 -4.66 -5.16
C GLY A 51 -19.94 -4.36 -6.56
N LYS A 52 -18.63 -4.24 -6.75
CA LYS A 52 -18.02 -4.09 -8.07
C LYS A 52 -18.08 -5.42 -8.81
N ASP A 53 -18.53 -5.39 -10.05
CA ASP A 53 -18.55 -6.56 -10.91
C ASP A 53 -17.16 -6.87 -11.47
N PHE A 54 -16.61 -8.01 -11.03
CA PHE A 54 -15.37 -8.60 -11.56
C PHE A 54 -15.65 -9.88 -12.37
N GLY A 55 -16.92 -10.09 -12.76
CA GLY A 55 -17.36 -11.28 -13.52
C GLY A 55 -17.70 -12.50 -12.65
N ASN A 56 -17.63 -12.41 -11.34
CA ASN A 56 -17.86 -13.52 -10.41
C ASN A 56 -18.76 -13.19 -9.20
N ASN A 57 -19.32 -11.99 -9.13
CA ASN A 57 -20.16 -11.48 -8.02
C ASN A 57 -19.54 -11.58 -6.61
N SER A 58 -18.22 -11.73 -6.49
CA SER A 58 -17.52 -11.96 -5.22
C SER A 58 -17.34 -10.70 -4.38
N ASP A 59 -17.54 -9.52 -4.95
CA ASP A 59 -17.31 -8.22 -4.26
C ASP A 59 -18.55 -7.70 -3.50
N LYS A 60 -19.49 -8.59 -3.15
CA LYS A 60 -20.66 -8.26 -2.32
C LYS A 60 -20.96 -9.40 -1.36
N GLN A 61 -20.36 -9.34 -0.20
CA GLN A 61 -20.50 -10.33 0.86
C GLN A 61 -21.07 -9.66 2.11
N GLU A 62 -21.62 -10.49 3.02
CA GLU A 62 -21.91 -10.05 4.38
C GLU A 62 -20.60 -9.58 5.05
N MET A 63 -20.68 -8.46 5.78
CA MET A 63 -19.50 -7.80 6.32
C MET A 63 -18.64 -8.71 7.22
N ASP A 64 -19.29 -9.50 8.08
CA ASP A 64 -18.58 -10.40 8.97
C ASP A 64 -17.86 -11.52 8.22
N THR A 65 -18.45 -12.02 7.14
CA THR A 65 -17.83 -13.03 6.27
C THR A 65 -16.63 -12.44 5.53
N TYR A 66 -16.79 -11.24 4.98
CA TYR A 66 -15.72 -10.52 4.31
C TYR A 66 -14.54 -10.25 5.26
N LEU A 67 -14.83 -9.79 6.49
CA LEU A 67 -13.79 -9.47 7.46
C LEU A 67 -13.05 -10.71 7.99
N LYS A 68 -13.73 -11.86 8.13
CA LYS A 68 -13.07 -13.14 8.44
C LYS A 68 -12.09 -13.55 7.34
N TRP A 69 -12.51 -13.45 6.08
CA TRP A 69 -11.61 -13.67 4.95
C TRP A 69 -10.43 -12.69 4.94
N CYS A 70 -10.68 -11.41 5.30
CA CYS A 70 -9.60 -10.44 5.47
C CYS A 70 -8.60 -10.86 6.55
N ASP A 71 -9.06 -11.37 7.70
CA ASP A 71 -8.19 -11.84 8.77
C ASP A 71 -7.25 -12.96 8.28
N GLU A 72 -7.75 -13.86 7.43
CA GLU A 72 -6.98 -14.98 6.91
C GLU A 72 -5.84 -14.51 5.99
N TRP A 73 -6.13 -13.73 4.93
CA TRP A 73 -5.08 -13.28 4.02
C TRP A 73 -4.13 -12.27 4.66
N ILE A 74 -4.59 -11.41 5.59
CA ILE A 74 -3.72 -10.49 6.33
C ILE A 74 -2.74 -11.27 7.21
N SER A 75 -3.22 -12.32 7.89
CA SER A 75 -2.36 -13.18 8.70
C SER A 75 -1.24 -13.80 7.87
N GLU A 76 -1.55 -14.31 6.68
CA GLU A 76 -0.55 -14.85 5.76
C GLU A 76 0.42 -13.76 5.26
N CYS A 77 -0.09 -12.57 4.87
CA CYS A 77 0.78 -11.45 4.51
C CYS A 77 1.76 -11.09 5.64
N VAL A 78 1.28 -11.03 6.88
CA VAL A 78 2.13 -10.74 8.06
C VAL A 78 3.14 -11.86 8.30
N ARG A 79 2.75 -13.12 8.11
CA ARG A 79 3.64 -14.27 8.27
C ARG A 79 4.83 -14.22 7.31
N ILE A 80 4.56 -14.03 6.02
CA ILE A 80 5.60 -14.04 4.97
C ILE A 80 6.41 -12.75 4.91
N LEU A 81 5.91 -11.63 5.46
CA LEU A 81 6.59 -10.35 5.47
C LEU A 81 7.84 -10.39 6.34
N LYS A 82 8.99 -9.96 5.83
CA LYS A 82 10.21 -9.77 6.60
C LYS A 82 10.02 -8.79 7.76
N TYR A 83 10.88 -8.86 8.76
CA TYR A 83 10.82 -8.01 9.95
C TYR A 83 10.95 -6.52 9.63
N ASP A 84 11.78 -6.17 8.65
CA ASP A 84 11.98 -4.82 8.10
C ASP A 84 11.21 -4.57 6.79
N GLY A 85 10.34 -5.50 6.40
CA GLY A 85 9.50 -5.40 5.20
C GLY A 85 8.30 -4.48 5.37
N THR A 86 7.65 -4.17 4.25
CA THR A 86 6.46 -3.31 4.20
C THR A 86 5.31 -3.96 3.44
N LEU A 87 4.11 -3.96 4.05
CA LEU A 87 2.86 -4.40 3.44
C LEU A 87 1.99 -3.18 3.14
N PHE A 88 1.62 -2.98 1.87
CA PHE A 88 0.67 -1.95 1.43
C PHE A 88 -0.68 -2.60 1.09
N ILE A 89 -1.77 -2.06 1.65
CA ILE A 89 -3.13 -2.53 1.39
C ILE A 89 -3.96 -1.37 0.87
N TYR A 90 -4.43 -1.47 -0.37
CA TYR A 90 -5.33 -0.49 -0.98
C TYR A 90 -6.76 -0.67 -0.49
N GLY A 91 -7.52 0.43 -0.46
CA GLY A 91 -8.94 0.38 -0.19
C GLY A 91 -9.57 1.75 0.00
N PHE A 92 -10.88 1.77 0.07
CA PHE A 92 -11.59 2.95 0.55
C PHE A 92 -11.49 3.06 2.06
N SER A 93 -11.42 4.29 2.56
CA SER A 93 -11.26 4.55 4.00
C SER A 93 -12.32 3.86 4.84
N GLU A 94 -13.55 3.76 4.31
CA GLU A 94 -14.69 3.15 4.98
C GLU A 94 -14.46 1.66 5.28
N ILE A 95 -13.89 0.91 4.32
CA ILE A 95 -13.57 -0.50 4.48
C ILE A 95 -12.25 -0.69 5.25
N LEU A 96 -11.24 0.11 4.90
CA LEU A 96 -9.94 0.02 5.58
C LEU A 96 -10.02 0.34 7.08
N SER A 97 -11.01 1.10 7.54
CA SER A 97 -11.23 1.34 8.96
C SER A 97 -11.54 0.05 9.74
N PHE A 98 -12.32 -0.86 9.17
CA PHE A 98 -12.59 -2.19 9.75
C PHE A 98 -11.38 -3.12 9.66
N ILE A 99 -10.65 -3.05 8.56
CA ILE A 99 -9.42 -3.85 8.35
C ILE A 99 -8.32 -3.37 9.30
N ARG A 100 -8.14 -2.05 9.46
CA ARG A 100 -7.06 -1.49 10.30
C ARG A 100 -7.07 -2.01 11.73
N VAL A 101 -8.24 -2.14 12.35
CA VAL A 101 -8.36 -2.59 13.75
C VAL A 101 -8.07 -4.08 13.93
N ARG A 102 -7.97 -4.84 12.85
CA ARG A 102 -7.64 -6.27 12.80
C ARG A 102 -6.16 -6.54 12.54
N ILE A 103 -5.41 -5.54 12.09
CA ILE A 103 -3.97 -5.67 11.83
C ILE A 103 -3.20 -5.53 13.14
N SER A 104 -2.42 -6.57 13.48
CA SER A 104 -1.66 -6.68 14.72
C SER A 104 -0.32 -5.94 14.74
N ILE A 105 0.16 -5.51 13.57
CA ILE A 105 1.42 -4.79 13.39
C ILE A 105 1.20 -3.28 13.26
N ASN A 106 2.28 -2.50 13.22
CA ASN A 106 2.20 -1.05 13.06
C ASN A 106 1.58 -0.66 11.72
N VAL A 107 0.82 0.44 11.71
CA VAL A 107 0.17 0.93 10.49
C VAL A 107 0.24 2.45 10.41
N ARG A 108 0.62 2.95 9.23
CA ARG A 108 0.47 4.34 8.82
C ARG A 108 -0.52 4.43 7.66
N TRP A 109 -1.39 5.43 7.69
CA TRP A 109 -2.25 5.75 6.56
C TRP A 109 -1.45 6.56 5.53
N ILE A 110 -1.56 6.16 4.26
CA ILE A 110 -1.12 6.91 3.09
C ILE A 110 -2.38 7.25 2.29
N ILE A 111 -2.44 8.45 1.75
CA ILE A 111 -3.55 8.90 0.92
C ILE A 111 -3.05 9.04 -0.52
N TRP A 112 -3.63 8.26 -1.40
CA TRP A 112 -3.48 8.49 -2.84
C TRP A 112 -4.52 9.49 -3.29
N HIS A 113 -4.10 10.73 -3.56
CA HIS A 113 -4.95 11.83 -3.98
C HIS A 113 -4.90 12.03 -5.50
N TYR A 114 -6.06 12.15 -6.12
CA TYR A 114 -6.22 12.43 -7.54
C TYR A 114 -7.31 13.47 -7.77
N THR A 115 -7.18 14.27 -8.85
CA THR A 115 -8.09 15.38 -9.17
C THR A 115 -8.82 15.20 -10.50
N ASN A 116 -8.56 14.11 -11.21
CA ASN A 116 -9.08 13.85 -12.54
C ASN A 116 -10.27 12.88 -12.57
N LYS A 117 -11.08 12.85 -11.51
CA LYS A 117 -12.33 12.07 -11.48
C LYS A 117 -13.31 12.65 -12.50
N VAL A 118 -13.84 11.78 -13.38
CA VAL A 118 -14.73 12.18 -14.48
C VAL A 118 -16.17 12.36 -14.03
N THR A 119 -16.64 11.51 -13.10
CA THR A 119 -18.04 11.56 -12.65
C THR A 119 -18.19 12.43 -11.40
N PRO A 120 -18.85 13.59 -11.48
CA PRO A 120 -19.08 14.46 -10.33
C PRO A 120 -20.09 13.82 -9.36
N SER A 121 -19.92 14.08 -8.07
CA SER A 121 -20.92 13.84 -7.05
C SER A 121 -21.71 15.13 -6.81
N LEU A 122 -22.97 15.18 -7.26
CA LEU A 122 -23.75 16.42 -7.25
C LEU A 122 -24.33 16.75 -5.86
N ASN A 123 -24.61 15.75 -5.05
CA ASN A 123 -25.33 15.91 -3.79
C ASN A 123 -24.48 15.61 -2.54
N PHE A 124 -23.20 15.34 -2.72
CA PHE A 124 -22.28 15.03 -1.63
C PHE A 124 -20.82 15.34 -1.98
N TRP A 125 -19.92 15.19 -1.03
CA TRP A 125 -18.48 15.37 -1.25
C TRP A 125 -17.98 14.44 -2.34
N GLN A 126 -17.30 15.00 -3.33
CA GLN A 126 -16.69 14.21 -4.40
C GLN A 126 -15.48 13.46 -3.87
N ARG A 127 -15.45 12.14 -4.11
CA ARG A 127 -14.28 11.34 -3.78
C ARG A 127 -13.10 11.71 -4.69
N THR A 128 -11.99 12.06 -4.09
CA THR A 128 -10.76 12.46 -4.78
C THR A 128 -9.54 11.72 -4.24
N HIS A 129 -9.76 10.66 -3.48
CA HIS A 129 -8.67 9.85 -2.93
C HIS A 129 -9.10 8.40 -2.72
N GLU A 130 -8.09 7.55 -2.68
CA GLU A 130 -8.14 6.22 -2.06
C GLU A 130 -7.11 6.18 -0.93
N SER A 131 -7.31 5.29 0.01
CA SER A 131 -6.41 5.09 1.14
C SER A 131 -5.52 3.87 0.92
N ILE A 132 -4.34 3.90 1.51
CA ILE A 132 -3.41 2.78 1.53
C ILE A 132 -2.95 2.60 2.98
N LEU A 133 -3.10 1.41 3.53
CA LEU A 133 -2.47 1.07 4.80
C LEU A 133 -1.03 0.63 4.53
N CYS A 134 -0.07 1.34 5.09
CA CYS A 134 1.34 0.97 5.09
C CYS A 134 1.65 0.28 6.42
N CYS A 135 1.78 -1.05 6.38
CA CYS A 135 1.92 -1.90 7.56
C CYS A 135 3.34 -2.41 7.68
N TYR A 136 3.88 -2.48 8.90
CA TYR A 136 5.25 -2.92 9.17
C TYR A 136 5.40 -3.48 10.59
N LYS A 137 6.30 -4.46 10.77
CA LYS A 137 6.48 -5.14 12.07
C LYS A 137 7.16 -4.23 13.09
N ASP A 138 8.33 -3.67 12.75
CA ASP A 138 9.07 -2.77 13.66
C ASP A 138 9.55 -1.52 12.93
N LYS A 139 10.73 -1.56 12.33
CA LYS A 139 11.33 -0.44 11.59
C LYS A 139 11.51 -0.85 10.14
N PRO A 140 10.64 -0.40 9.23
CA PRO A 140 10.73 -0.79 7.83
C PRO A 140 12.00 -0.25 7.18
N HIS A 141 12.57 -1.02 6.27
CA HIS A 141 13.55 -0.49 5.33
C HIS A 141 12.84 0.56 4.46
N PHE A 142 13.37 1.77 4.40
CA PHE A 142 12.73 2.87 3.68
C PHE A 142 13.73 3.64 2.82
N ASN A 143 13.65 3.44 1.50
CA ASN A 143 14.52 4.08 0.49
C ASN A 143 14.05 5.50 0.18
N ARG A 144 14.03 6.36 1.18
CA ARG A 144 13.50 7.74 1.10
C ARG A 144 14.04 8.55 -0.07
N ASP A 145 15.27 8.28 -0.51
CA ASP A 145 15.94 9.07 -1.54
C ASP A 145 15.47 8.69 -2.95
N GLU A 146 14.98 7.46 -3.14
CA GLU A 146 14.38 6.97 -4.38
C GLU A 146 12.96 7.52 -4.61
N VAL A 147 12.28 7.93 -3.53
CA VAL A 147 10.89 8.38 -3.59
C VAL A 147 10.70 9.85 -3.22
N ARG A 148 11.78 10.64 -3.28
CA ARG A 148 11.74 12.10 -3.08
C ARG A 148 10.81 12.79 -4.08
N GLU A 149 10.30 13.93 -3.66
CA GLU A 149 9.34 14.73 -4.41
C GLU A 149 9.98 16.07 -4.80
N PRO A 150 9.59 16.66 -5.93
CA PRO A 150 10.02 18.02 -6.26
C PRO A 150 9.62 19.01 -5.16
N TYR A 151 10.50 19.95 -4.86
CA TYR A 151 10.13 21.08 -4.00
C TYR A 151 9.13 21.98 -4.73
N THR A 152 8.21 22.56 -3.99
CA THR A 152 7.36 23.62 -4.51
C THR A 152 8.20 24.88 -4.75
N GLU A 153 7.86 25.65 -5.81
CA GLU A 153 8.50 26.93 -6.08
C GLU A 153 8.44 27.89 -4.88
N GLY A 154 7.31 27.90 -4.20
CA GLY A 154 7.11 28.69 -2.99
C GLY A 154 8.11 28.35 -1.88
N TYR A 155 8.43 27.06 -1.69
CA TYR A 155 9.46 26.65 -0.73
C TYR A 155 10.85 27.12 -1.16
N LEU A 156 11.21 26.89 -2.40
CA LEU A 156 12.53 27.27 -2.93
C LEU A 156 12.75 28.78 -2.84
N LYS A 157 11.74 29.58 -3.20
CA LYS A 157 11.82 31.05 -3.19
C LYS A 157 11.80 31.66 -1.77
N ASN A 158 10.99 31.10 -0.86
CA ASN A 158 10.67 31.77 0.38
C ASN A 158 11.26 31.14 1.65
N ALA A 159 11.71 29.88 1.57
CA ALA A 159 12.06 29.11 2.75
C ALA A 159 13.44 28.42 2.70
N ALA A 160 13.85 27.90 1.55
CA ALA A 160 15.11 27.20 1.42
C ALA A 160 16.31 28.11 1.74
N GLY A 161 17.22 27.62 2.57
CA GLY A 161 18.44 28.34 2.97
C GLY A 161 18.22 29.51 3.94
N LYS A 162 16.98 29.84 4.32
CA LYS A 162 16.68 30.94 5.23
C LYS A 162 16.61 30.48 6.69
N VAL A 163 17.12 31.29 7.59
CA VAL A 163 16.97 31.07 9.04
C VAL A 163 15.51 31.21 9.42
N ARG A 164 14.98 30.21 10.07
CA ARG A 164 13.65 30.23 10.68
C ARG A 164 13.78 30.29 12.18
N LYS A 165 13.21 31.33 12.78
CA LYS A 165 13.05 31.41 14.24
C LYS A 165 12.00 30.40 14.65
N GLY A 166 12.32 29.58 15.65
CA GLY A 166 11.36 28.66 16.23
C GLY A 166 10.20 29.40 16.87
N THR A 167 8.98 28.96 16.61
CA THR A 167 7.80 29.40 17.37
C THR A 167 7.64 28.56 18.61
N LYS A 168 7.18 29.13 19.72
CA LYS A 168 6.79 28.37 20.92
C LYS A 168 5.70 27.37 20.53
N GLY A 169 6.03 26.12 20.41
CA GLY A 169 5.15 25.09 19.98
C GLY A 169 5.70 23.69 20.25
N ARG A 170 5.02 22.69 19.69
CA ARG A 170 5.32 21.26 19.90
C ARG A 170 6.78 20.85 19.62
N PHE A 171 7.50 21.60 18.80
CA PHE A 171 8.86 21.28 18.34
C PHE A 171 9.95 22.19 18.91
N GLY A 172 9.63 23.03 19.89
CA GLY A 172 10.60 23.89 20.59
C GLY A 172 10.96 25.20 19.86
N ASN A 173 11.88 25.98 20.45
CA ASN A 173 12.24 27.34 20.03
C ASN A 173 13.59 27.44 19.31
N LYS A 174 14.13 26.37 18.76
CA LYS A 174 15.44 26.40 18.10
C LYS A 174 15.37 27.08 16.74
N GLU A 175 16.33 27.95 16.45
CA GLU A 175 16.53 28.43 15.09
C GLU A 175 16.99 27.27 14.22
N THR A 176 16.41 27.14 13.03
CA THR A 176 16.73 26.09 12.09
C THR A 176 16.89 26.66 10.69
N VAL A 177 17.86 26.13 9.96
CA VAL A 177 18.03 26.40 8.53
C VAL A 177 17.78 25.08 7.79
N TYR A 178 16.81 25.08 6.90
CA TYR A 178 16.53 23.93 6.05
C TYR A 178 17.03 24.19 4.64
N ASN A 179 18.15 23.58 4.30
CA ASN A 179 18.65 23.61 2.94
C ASN A 179 17.86 22.64 2.04
N ALA A 180 17.59 23.06 0.81
CA ALA A 180 17.00 22.18 -0.17
C ALA A 180 17.99 21.03 -0.50
N HIS A 181 17.52 19.80 -0.41
CA HIS A 181 18.31 18.64 -0.79
C HIS A 181 18.32 18.53 -2.33
N LYS A 182 19.48 18.15 -2.92
CA LYS A 182 19.64 18.09 -4.39
C LYS A 182 18.62 17.19 -5.09
N ASN A 183 18.19 16.12 -4.44
CA ASN A 183 17.24 15.14 -5.00
C ASN A 183 15.77 15.44 -4.64
N GLY A 184 15.45 16.61 -4.05
CA GLY A 184 14.08 16.97 -3.72
C GLY A 184 13.69 16.81 -2.24
N ALA A 185 12.44 17.09 -1.95
CA ALA A 185 11.83 17.00 -0.63
C ALA A 185 11.62 15.54 -0.20
N LEU A 186 11.54 15.30 1.10
CA LEU A 186 11.12 14.01 1.63
C LEU A 186 9.69 13.67 1.16
N PRO A 187 9.42 12.41 0.87
CA PRO A 187 8.08 11.97 0.46
C PRO A 187 7.06 12.21 1.57
N ARG A 188 5.83 12.48 1.17
CA ARG A 188 4.71 12.69 2.07
C ARG A 188 3.76 11.50 2.04
N ASP A 189 2.96 11.38 3.09
CA ASP A 189 1.90 10.39 3.21
C ASP A 189 0.62 10.76 2.43
N VAL A 190 0.62 11.91 1.74
CA VAL A 190 -0.38 12.27 0.72
C VAL A 190 0.31 12.30 -0.64
N ILE A 191 0.08 11.26 -1.43
CA ILE A 191 0.68 11.07 -2.75
C ILE A 191 -0.28 11.61 -3.81
N LYS A 192 0.16 12.57 -4.61
CA LYS A 192 -0.65 13.14 -5.69
C LYS A 192 -0.24 12.54 -7.02
N ILE A 193 -1.02 11.59 -7.49
CA ILE A 193 -0.86 10.92 -8.80
C ILE A 193 -2.24 10.81 -9.44
N SER A 194 -2.34 11.07 -10.75
CA SER A 194 -3.60 10.99 -11.49
C SER A 194 -4.14 9.56 -11.50
N ALA A 195 -5.45 9.42 -11.30
CA ALA A 195 -6.13 8.15 -11.55
C ALA A 195 -6.16 7.83 -13.06
N LEU A 196 -6.25 6.57 -13.42
CA LEU A 196 -6.40 6.12 -14.81
C LEU A 196 -7.82 6.38 -15.33
N ALA A 197 -8.19 7.68 -15.44
CA ALA A 197 -9.51 8.13 -15.87
C ALA A 197 -9.41 9.17 -16.98
N GLY A 198 -10.42 9.24 -17.84
CA GLY A 198 -10.42 10.16 -18.99
C GLY A 198 -9.23 9.91 -19.93
N GLY A 199 -8.45 10.97 -20.17
CA GLY A 199 -7.24 10.90 -21.01
C GLY A 199 -5.99 10.41 -20.29
N ALA A 200 -6.00 10.37 -18.94
CA ALA A 200 -4.85 9.97 -18.16
C ALA A 200 -4.59 8.46 -18.29
N GLY A 201 -3.32 8.10 -18.44
CA GLY A 201 -2.89 6.70 -18.49
C GLY A 201 -3.34 5.89 -19.70
N LYS A 202 -3.77 6.52 -20.80
CA LYS A 202 -4.21 5.79 -22.01
C LYS A 202 -3.18 4.78 -22.52
N LYS A 203 -1.90 5.06 -22.36
CA LYS A 203 -0.81 4.21 -22.85
C LYS A 203 -0.55 2.98 -21.96
N GLU A 204 -0.93 3.04 -20.68
CA GLU A 204 -0.71 1.96 -19.71
C GLU A 204 -1.99 1.18 -19.37
N ARG A 205 -3.14 1.66 -19.84
CA ARG A 205 -4.43 0.99 -19.58
C ARG A 205 -4.50 -0.38 -20.20
N VAL A 206 -4.94 -1.33 -19.38
CA VAL A 206 -5.34 -2.66 -19.78
C VAL A 206 -6.85 -2.85 -19.55
N ASP A 207 -7.41 -3.93 -20.04
CA ASP A 207 -8.83 -4.27 -19.81
C ASP A 207 -9.04 -4.82 -18.38
N HIS A 208 -8.91 -3.90 -17.42
CA HIS A 208 -9.16 -4.18 -16.00
C HIS A 208 -9.89 -2.99 -15.34
N PRO A 209 -11.01 -3.23 -14.62
CA PRO A 209 -11.90 -2.17 -14.15
C PRO A 209 -11.32 -1.28 -13.04
N THR A 210 -10.29 -1.74 -12.34
CA THR A 210 -9.72 -1.06 -11.15
C THR A 210 -8.20 -0.98 -11.18
N GLN A 211 -7.60 -0.95 -12.38
CA GLN A 211 -6.15 -0.86 -12.53
C GLN A 211 -5.58 0.34 -11.76
N LYS A 212 -4.49 0.11 -11.02
CA LYS A 212 -3.73 1.16 -10.35
C LYS A 212 -2.68 1.77 -11.31
N PRO A 213 -2.38 3.08 -11.19
CA PRO A 213 -1.32 3.71 -11.98
C PRO A 213 0.05 3.08 -11.72
N LEU A 214 0.82 2.84 -12.79
CA LEU A 214 2.19 2.32 -12.67
C LEU A 214 3.07 3.22 -11.81
N GLU A 215 2.97 4.55 -11.97
CA GLU A 215 3.70 5.53 -11.16
C GLU A 215 3.45 5.36 -9.65
N LEU A 216 2.20 5.05 -9.27
CA LEU A 216 1.86 4.81 -7.86
C LEU A 216 2.48 3.51 -7.35
N CYS A 217 2.34 2.42 -8.11
CA CYS A 217 2.93 1.13 -7.76
C CYS A 217 4.45 1.21 -7.68
N GLU A 218 5.09 1.85 -8.65
CA GLU A 218 6.54 2.07 -8.69
C GLU A 218 7.03 2.85 -7.47
N LYS A 219 6.31 3.90 -7.06
CA LYS A 219 6.65 4.70 -5.88
C LYS A 219 6.59 3.86 -4.60
N LEU A 220 5.59 2.98 -4.44
CA LEU A 220 5.50 2.09 -3.29
C LEU A 220 6.58 1.01 -3.30
N ILE A 221 6.89 0.45 -4.48
CA ILE A 221 7.94 -0.58 -4.61
C ILE A 221 9.33 -0.02 -4.31
N LYS A 222 9.59 1.21 -4.73
CA LYS A 222 10.89 1.86 -4.50
C LYS A 222 11.05 2.43 -3.09
N SER A 223 9.97 2.54 -2.32
CA SER A 223 10.04 3.11 -0.98
C SER A 223 10.59 2.12 0.03
#